data_2da32965794dd4a074bb2244ed497212
#
_entry.id   2da32965794dd4a074bb2244ed497212
#
_cell.length_a   1.000
_cell.length_b   1.000
_cell.length_c   1.000
_cell.angle_alpha   90.00
_cell.angle_beta   90.00
_cell.angle_gamma   90.00
#
_symmetry.space_group_name_H-M   'P 1'
#
loop_
_entity.id
_entity.type
_entity.pdbx_description
1 polymer ?
#
loop_
_entity_poly.entity_id
_entity_poly.type
_entity_poly.pdbx_seq_one_letter_code
_entity_poly.pdbx_strand_id
1 'polypeptide(L)'
;MNTALHTLIRLLATGFALAAIGGAAQAQDAKAAAGDAAKGAGKAAMCIGCHGIVGYQATFPEVYKVPMISGQGAKYIVSALQAYQKGDRKHPTMRGIAASLTEADMADLGAFYEQQGKNAGSPAPEALAKPVPDALKDRMAACVACHGANFSKPMDPAYPKLAGQHADYLAAALRAYHTDGNANVGRANATMRGQVVQEANGQKKLTFTNAELKQIGAYLASLPGDLHVVPQPRLR
;
A
#
# COMPACT_ATOMS: atom_id res chain seq x y z
N MET A 1 31.32 -51.06 -65.07
CA MET A 1 30.50 -51.18 -66.28
C MET A 1 29.21 -50.40 -66.06
N ASN A 2 29.05 -49.42 -66.90
CA ASN A 2 27.81 -48.73 -67.30
C ASN A 2 27.21 -47.79 -66.33
N THR A 3 27.46 -46.57 -66.64
CA THR A 3 26.73 -45.58 -67.48
C THR A 3 25.40 -45.13 -66.91
N ALA A 4 25.42 -43.91 -66.49
CA ALA A 4 24.74 -42.79 -67.09
C ALA A 4 23.20 -42.89 -67.13
N LEU A 5 22.56 -42.02 -66.49
CA LEU A 5 21.60 -41.21 -67.22
C LEU A 5 21.24 -39.93 -66.46
N HIS A 6 21.61 -38.82 -67.02
CA HIS A 6 21.11 -37.53 -66.68
C HIS A 6 19.65 -37.39 -67.05
N THR A 7 18.82 -37.04 -66.10
CA THR A 7 17.51 -36.48 -66.48
C THR A 7 17.24 -35.21 -65.63
N LEU A 8 17.35 -34.10 -66.29
CA LEU A 8 16.89 -32.79 -65.80
C LEU A 8 15.38 -32.90 -65.54
N ILE A 9 14.99 -32.59 -64.33
CA ILE A 9 13.64 -32.13 -64.05
C ILE A 9 13.77 -30.77 -63.37
N ARG A 10 13.47 -29.75 -64.14
CA ARG A 10 13.20 -28.40 -63.66
C ARG A 10 11.84 -28.46 -62.94
N LEU A 11 11.87 -28.34 -61.65
CA LEU A 11 10.67 -28.06 -60.86
C LEU A 11 10.73 -26.65 -60.32
N LEU A 12 9.77 -25.87 -60.76
CA LEU A 12 9.46 -24.55 -60.36
C LEU A 12 9.32 -24.45 -58.85
N ALA A 13 10.26 -23.76 -58.21
CA ALA A 13 10.13 -23.35 -56.80
C ALA A 13 9.15 -22.16 -56.71
N THR A 14 7.87 -22.45 -56.54
CA THR A 14 6.94 -21.44 -56.06
C THR A 14 7.24 -21.16 -54.58
N GLY A 15 7.91 -20.07 -54.37
CA GLY A 15 8.17 -19.55 -53.04
C GLY A 15 6.91 -19.15 -52.33
N PHE A 16 6.49 -19.94 -51.35
CA PHE A 16 5.48 -19.54 -50.38
C PHE A 16 6.22 -18.80 -49.27
N ALA A 17 6.27 -17.45 -49.38
CA ALA A 17 6.71 -16.61 -48.30
C ALA A 17 5.65 -16.64 -47.21
N LEU A 18 5.81 -17.49 -46.20
CA LEU A 18 5.11 -17.35 -44.93
C LEU A 18 5.67 -16.09 -44.26
N ALA A 19 4.94 -14.99 -44.40
CA ALA A 19 5.10 -13.81 -43.53
C ALA A 19 4.66 -14.23 -42.12
N ALA A 20 5.63 -14.63 -41.29
CA ALA A 20 5.44 -14.75 -39.86
C ALA A 20 5.17 -13.34 -39.30
N ILE A 21 3.89 -12.98 -39.21
CA ILE A 21 3.48 -11.82 -38.42
C ILE A 21 3.70 -12.22 -36.96
N GLY A 22 4.95 -12.09 -36.54
CA GLY A 22 5.31 -12.10 -35.12
C GLY A 22 4.72 -10.85 -34.49
N GLY A 23 3.48 -10.94 -34.07
CA GLY A 23 2.91 -9.99 -33.13
C GLY A 23 3.75 -10.08 -31.86
N ALA A 24 4.79 -9.22 -31.75
CA ALA A 24 5.38 -8.92 -30.48
C ALA A 24 4.26 -8.35 -29.61
N ALA A 25 3.69 -9.20 -28.75
CA ALA A 25 2.94 -8.73 -27.61
C ALA A 25 3.96 -7.92 -26.81
N GLN A 26 4.00 -6.63 -27.07
CA GLN A 26 4.64 -5.67 -26.17
C GLN A 26 3.83 -5.76 -24.88
N ALA A 27 4.36 -6.50 -23.90
CA ALA A 27 4.02 -6.29 -22.52
C ALA A 27 4.34 -4.81 -22.29
N GLN A 28 3.36 -3.96 -22.46
CA GLN A 28 3.38 -2.61 -21.93
C GLN A 28 3.47 -2.81 -20.42
N ASP A 29 4.70 -2.74 -19.90
CA ASP A 29 4.90 -2.31 -18.53
C ASP A 29 4.19 -0.95 -18.45
N ALA A 30 2.91 -1.00 -18.11
CA ALA A 30 2.13 0.17 -17.79
C ALA A 30 2.75 0.72 -16.50
N LYS A 31 3.80 1.54 -16.68
CA LYS A 31 4.27 2.47 -15.65
C LYS A 31 3.00 3.18 -15.21
N ALA A 32 2.48 2.76 -14.04
CA ALA A 32 1.23 3.27 -13.52
C ALA A 32 1.27 4.79 -13.68
N ALA A 33 0.38 5.33 -14.52
CA ALA A 33 0.39 6.74 -14.83
C ALA A 33 0.32 7.50 -13.52
N ALA A 34 1.17 8.52 -13.37
CA ALA A 34 1.12 9.36 -12.18
C ALA A 34 -0.31 9.91 -12.08
N GLY A 35 -0.96 9.72 -10.93
CA GLY A 35 -2.34 10.17 -10.75
C GLY A 35 -2.45 11.68 -10.81
N ASP A 36 -3.63 12.16 -11.16
CA ASP A 36 -3.98 13.58 -11.24
C ASP A 36 -4.69 14.01 -9.94
N ALA A 37 -4.02 14.85 -9.15
CA ALA A 37 -4.55 15.31 -7.87
C ALA A 37 -5.85 16.13 -8.00
N ALA A 38 -6.04 16.88 -9.09
CA ALA A 38 -7.26 17.64 -9.33
C ALA A 38 -8.45 16.71 -9.61
N LYS A 39 -8.25 15.65 -10.40
CA LYS A 39 -9.25 14.60 -10.60
C LYS A 39 -9.52 13.83 -9.29
N GLY A 40 -8.47 13.56 -8.50
CA GLY A 40 -8.60 12.92 -7.18
C GLY A 40 -9.46 13.73 -6.21
N ALA A 41 -9.35 15.06 -6.22
CA ALA A 41 -10.20 15.94 -5.41
C ALA A 41 -11.69 15.75 -5.70
N GLY A 42 -12.07 15.62 -6.98
CA GLY A 42 -13.46 15.36 -7.38
C GLY A 42 -13.99 13.98 -6.97
N LYS A 43 -13.09 13.02 -6.70
CA LYS A 43 -13.43 11.64 -6.32
C LYS A 43 -13.40 11.42 -4.80
N ALA A 44 -12.87 12.35 -4.03
CA ALA A 44 -12.60 12.20 -2.60
C ALA A 44 -13.86 12.26 -1.71
N ALA A 45 -15.04 12.59 -2.25
CA ALA A 45 -16.28 12.80 -1.48
C ALA A 45 -16.62 11.62 -0.53
N MET A 46 -16.47 10.37 -1.01
CA MET A 46 -16.70 9.18 -0.19
C MET A 46 -15.68 8.98 0.94
N CYS A 47 -14.47 9.51 0.76
CA CYS A 47 -13.37 9.35 1.71
C CYS A 47 -13.46 10.36 2.85
N ILE A 48 -13.86 11.60 2.52
CA ILE A 48 -13.90 12.76 3.42
C ILE A 48 -14.83 12.52 4.59
N GLY A 49 -15.96 11.83 4.39
CA GLY A 49 -16.95 11.53 5.42
C GLY A 49 -16.41 10.76 6.63
N CYS A 50 -15.23 10.13 6.48
CA CYS A 50 -14.54 9.45 7.56
C CYS A 50 -13.13 10.01 7.78
N HIS A 51 -12.32 10.09 6.72
CA HIS A 51 -10.91 10.49 6.80
C HIS A 51 -10.69 12.00 6.95
N GLY A 52 -11.70 12.83 6.70
CA GLY A 52 -11.66 14.28 6.86
C GLY A 52 -12.26 14.79 8.18
N ILE A 53 -12.64 13.92 9.11
CA ILE A 53 -13.24 14.29 10.39
C ILE A 53 -12.24 14.03 11.51
N VAL A 54 -11.85 15.09 12.23
CA VAL A 54 -10.92 14.99 13.34
C VAL A 54 -11.49 14.10 14.44
N GLY A 55 -10.72 13.08 14.86
CA GLY A 55 -11.11 12.19 15.95
C GLY A 55 -12.20 11.17 15.60
N TYR A 56 -12.66 11.09 14.35
CA TYR A 56 -13.65 10.10 13.95
C TYR A 56 -13.17 8.67 14.21
N GLN A 57 -14.04 7.87 14.81
CA GLN A 57 -13.73 6.47 15.17
C GLN A 57 -14.56 5.51 14.35
N ALA A 58 -13.91 4.47 13.82
CA ALA A 58 -14.59 3.28 13.36
C ALA A 58 -15.05 2.48 14.59
N THR A 59 -16.25 1.91 14.51
CA THR A 59 -16.80 1.06 15.57
C THR A 59 -16.91 -0.41 15.17
N PHE A 60 -16.69 -0.68 13.89
CA PHE A 60 -16.72 -2.02 13.32
C PHE A 60 -15.62 -2.13 12.22
N PRO A 61 -14.88 -3.22 12.13
CA PRO A 61 -14.91 -4.43 12.96
C PRO A 61 -14.19 -4.29 14.31
N GLU A 62 -13.47 -3.22 14.55
CA GLU A 62 -12.76 -2.88 15.78
C GLU A 62 -12.87 -1.37 16.03
N VAL A 63 -12.76 -0.95 17.30
CA VAL A 63 -12.81 0.45 17.69
C VAL A 63 -11.42 1.07 17.62
N TYR A 64 -11.23 2.00 16.70
CA TYR A 64 -10.04 2.85 16.57
C TYR A 64 -10.34 4.09 15.74
N LYS A 65 -9.49 5.10 15.85
CA LYS A 65 -9.59 6.31 15.01
C LYS A 65 -9.34 5.97 13.56
N VAL A 66 -10.18 6.48 12.68
CA VAL A 66 -9.99 6.34 11.23
C VAL A 66 -8.63 6.92 10.85
N PRO A 67 -7.78 6.18 10.13
CA PRO A 67 -6.41 6.61 9.89
C PRO A 67 -6.32 7.89 9.07
N MET A 68 -5.32 8.70 9.40
CA MET A 68 -4.93 9.85 8.60
C MET A 68 -4.36 9.38 7.26
N ILE A 69 -4.86 9.93 6.17
CA ILE A 69 -4.42 9.61 4.82
C ILE A 69 -3.84 10.81 4.06
N SER A 70 -4.17 12.04 4.46
CA SER A 70 -3.54 13.24 3.90
C SER A 70 -2.07 13.29 4.28
N GLY A 71 -1.19 13.41 3.29
CA GLY A 71 0.26 13.34 3.46
C GLY A 71 0.86 11.93 3.29
N GLN A 72 0.03 10.90 3.20
CA GLN A 72 0.50 9.55 2.93
C GLN A 72 0.99 9.42 1.48
N GLY A 73 1.99 8.54 1.26
CA GLY A 73 2.55 8.31 -0.07
C GLY A 73 1.50 7.82 -1.07
N ALA A 74 1.47 8.43 -2.26
CA ALA A 74 0.48 8.10 -3.30
C ALA A 74 0.52 6.60 -3.66
N LYS A 75 1.71 6.02 -3.85
CA LYS A 75 1.85 4.59 -4.17
C LYS A 75 1.35 3.69 -3.04
N TYR A 76 1.55 4.09 -1.77
CA TYR A 76 1.01 3.31 -0.65
C TYR A 76 -0.52 3.38 -0.61
N ILE A 77 -1.13 4.53 -0.87
CA ILE A 77 -2.60 4.66 -0.94
C ILE A 77 -3.15 3.73 -2.02
N VAL A 78 -2.55 3.74 -3.22
CA VAL A 78 -2.94 2.84 -4.32
C VAL A 78 -2.84 1.38 -3.90
N SER A 79 -1.69 0.95 -3.35
CA SER A 79 -1.50 -0.43 -2.93
C SER A 79 -2.46 -0.85 -1.81
N ALA A 80 -2.78 0.05 -0.89
CA ALA A 80 -3.75 -0.20 0.17
C ALA A 80 -5.18 -0.36 -0.37
N LEU A 81 -5.61 0.47 -1.32
CA LEU A 81 -6.92 0.38 -1.97
C LEU A 81 -7.03 -0.92 -2.78
N GLN A 82 -6.02 -1.26 -3.55
CA GLN A 82 -5.95 -2.54 -4.27
C GLN A 82 -6.01 -3.75 -3.33
N ALA A 83 -5.31 -3.69 -2.19
CA ALA A 83 -5.34 -4.76 -1.19
C ALA A 83 -6.73 -4.91 -0.56
N TYR A 84 -7.48 -3.82 -0.33
CA TYR A 84 -8.87 -3.89 0.10
C TYR A 84 -9.78 -4.49 -0.98
N GLN A 85 -9.60 -4.09 -2.24
CA GLN A 85 -10.39 -4.60 -3.37
C GLN A 85 -10.18 -6.11 -3.55
N LYS A 86 -8.92 -6.57 -3.47
CA LYS A 86 -8.56 -8.00 -3.59
C LYS A 86 -8.92 -8.82 -2.35
N GLY A 87 -9.16 -8.18 -1.19
CA GLY A 87 -9.42 -8.86 0.08
C GLY A 87 -8.16 -9.24 0.87
N ASP A 88 -6.97 -8.86 0.40
CA ASP A 88 -5.70 -9.03 1.11
C ASP A 88 -5.63 -8.17 2.39
N ARG A 89 -6.36 -7.07 2.38
CA ARG A 89 -6.60 -6.21 3.54
C ARG A 89 -8.10 -6.19 3.82
N LYS A 90 -8.47 -6.65 5.00
CA LYS A 90 -9.88 -6.84 5.35
C LYS A 90 -10.36 -5.69 6.20
N HIS A 91 -11.43 -5.07 5.77
CA HIS A 91 -12.23 -4.09 6.47
C HIS A 91 -13.51 -3.86 5.63
N PRO A 92 -14.69 -4.25 6.10
CA PRO A 92 -15.90 -4.26 5.25
C PRO A 92 -16.20 -2.93 4.57
N THR A 93 -16.18 -1.82 5.31
CA THR A 93 -16.40 -0.48 4.75
C THR A 93 -15.38 -0.13 3.66
N MET A 94 -14.07 -0.33 3.94
CA MET A 94 -13.04 0.02 2.96
C MET A 94 -13.05 -0.91 1.75
N ARG A 95 -13.44 -2.17 1.91
CA ARG A 95 -13.65 -3.08 0.79
C ARG A 95 -14.77 -2.60 -0.12
N GLY A 96 -15.91 -2.17 0.46
CA GLY A 96 -17.02 -1.60 -0.29
C GLY A 96 -16.62 -0.35 -1.07
N ILE A 97 -15.88 0.57 -0.45
CA ILE A 97 -15.35 1.76 -1.12
C ILE A 97 -14.39 1.38 -2.25
N ALA A 98 -13.40 0.52 -1.97
CA ALA A 98 -12.38 0.15 -2.95
C ALA A 98 -12.95 -0.64 -4.14
N ALA A 99 -14.01 -1.42 -3.94
CA ALA A 99 -14.64 -2.20 -4.98
C ALA A 99 -15.21 -1.37 -6.15
N SER A 100 -15.56 -0.10 -5.89
CA SER A 100 -16.10 0.82 -6.89
C SER A 100 -15.03 1.62 -7.64
N LEU A 101 -13.75 1.52 -7.24
CA LEU A 101 -12.66 2.33 -7.79
C LEU A 101 -11.93 1.59 -8.92
N THR A 102 -11.67 2.30 -10.02
CA THR A 102 -10.73 1.86 -11.04
C THR A 102 -9.28 2.12 -10.60
N GLU A 103 -8.32 1.52 -11.30
CA GLU A 103 -6.89 1.80 -11.03
C GLU A 103 -6.54 3.28 -11.23
N ALA A 104 -7.13 3.92 -12.23
CA ALA A 104 -6.97 5.35 -12.47
C ALA A 104 -7.55 6.19 -11.31
N ASP A 105 -8.72 5.80 -10.77
CA ASP A 105 -9.30 6.48 -9.60
C ASP A 105 -8.41 6.34 -8.37
N MET A 106 -7.83 5.16 -8.14
CA MET A 106 -6.90 4.94 -7.03
C MET A 106 -5.63 5.77 -7.19
N ALA A 107 -5.10 5.90 -8.42
CA ALA A 107 -3.93 6.73 -8.70
C ALA A 107 -4.23 8.22 -8.45
N ASP A 108 -5.36 8.73 -8.94
CA ASP A 108 -5.78 10.11 -8.76
C ASP A 108 -6.02 10.45 -7.27
N LEU A 109 -6.68 9.56 -6.53
CA LEU A 109 -6.89 9.71 -5.08
C LEU A 109 -5.55 9.65 -4.32
N GLY A 110 -4.63 8.77 -4.73
CA GLY A 110 -3.29 8.72 -4.16
C GLY A 110 -2.55 10.05 -4.30
N ALA A 111 -2.54 10.61 -5.52
CA ALA A 111 -1.91 11.89 -5.81
C ALA A 111 -2.56 13.05 -5.02
N PHE A 112 -3.89 13.06 -4.93
CA PHE A 112 -4.64 14.07 -4.18
C PHE A 112 -4.26 14.06 -2.70
N TYR A 113 -4.32 12.93 -2.03
CA TYR A 113 -4.05 12.85 -0.59
C TYR A 113 -2.58 13.09 -0.26
N GLU A 114 -1.64 12.65 -1.10
CA GLU A 114 -0.23 12.99 -0.91
C GLU A 114 0.00 14.50 -1.00
N GLN A 115 -0.58 15.16 -1.99
CA GLN A 115 -0.46 16.61 -2.17
C GLN A 115 -1.18 17.39 -1.05
N GLN A 116 -2.36 16.93 -0.63
CA GLN A 116 -3.14 17.56 0.42
C GLN A 116 -2.35 17.65 1.74
N GLY A 117 -1.61 16.62 2.10
CA GLY A 117 -0.77 16.65 3.30
C GLY A 117 0.42 17.59 3.17
N LYS A 118 1.05 17.67 2.00
CA LYS A 118 2.13 18.64 1.75
C LYS A 118 1.68 20.10 1.96
N ASN A 119 0.41 20.36 1.70
CA ASN A 119 -0.18 21.68 1.86
C ASN A 119 -0.70 21.95 3.29
N ALA A 120 -0.78 20.92 4.14
CA ALA A 120 -1.43 21.01 5.44
C ALA A 120 -0.48 21.28 6.62
N GLY A 121 0.83 21.14 6.45
CA GLY A 121 1.79 21.29 7.54
C GLY A 121 3.24 21.38 7.10
N SER A 122 4.13 21.53 8.08
CA SER A 122 5.56 21.49 7.86
C SER A 122 6.01 20.06 7.55
N PRO A 123 7.02 19.88 6.68
CA PRO A 123 7.57 18.56 6.41
C PRO A 123 8.08 17.88 7.68
N ALA A 124 7.90 16.57 7.76
CA ALA A 124 8.50 15.79 8.82
C ALA A 124 10.03 15.92 8.83
N PRO A 125 10.67 15.94 10.01
CA PRO A 125 12.13 15.98 10.10
C PRO A 125 12.75 14.73 9.46
N GLU A 126 13.96 14.87 8.95
CA GLU A 126 14.70 13.73 8.37
C GLU A 126 15.24 12.79 9.44
N ALA A 127 15.76 13.39 10.51
CA ALA A 127 16.27 12.65 11.65
C ALA A 127 15.14 12.28 12.62
N LEU A 128 15.36 11.22 13.37
CA LEU A 128 14.44 10.78 14.41
C LEU A 128 14.28 11.88 15.48
N ALA A 129 13.07 12.40 15.63
CA ALA A 129 12.78 13.51 16.52
C ALA A 129 12.79 13.13 18.01
N LYS A 130 12.55 11.86 18.32
CA LYS A 130 12.54 11.30 19.68
C LYS A 130 13.19 9.93 19.67
N PRO A 131 14.04 9.58 20.66
CA PRO A 131 14.63 8.26 20.73
C PRO A 131 13.56 7.17 20.86
N VAL A 132 13.83 6.03 20.29
CA VAL A 132 13.01 4.84 20.54
C VAL A 132 13.14 4.47 22.00
N PRO A 133 12.03 4.18 22.72
CA PRO A 133 12.11 3.71 24.10
C PRO A 133 13.01 2.48 24.22
N ASP A 134 13.85 2.41 25.27
CA ASP A 134 14.85 1.36 25.43
C ASP A 134 14.24 -0.05 25.36
N ALA A 135 13.06 -0.25 25.93
CA ALA A 135 12.33 -1.51 25.88
C ALA A 135 11.93 -1.97 24.47
N LEU A 136 11.92 -1.06 23.48
CA LEU A 136 11.52 -1.32 22.10
C LEU A 136 12.66 -1.18 21.09
N LYS A 137 13.82 -0.69 21.51
CA LYS A 137 14.92 -0.27 20.64
C LYS A 137 15.37 -1.37 19.67
N ASP A 138 15.75 -2.53 20.22
CA ASP A 138 16.22 -3.65 19.40
C ASP A 138 15.10 -4.23 18.54
N ARG A 139 13.88 -4.20 19.04
CA ARG A 139 12.69 -4.78 18.38
C ARG A 139 12.16 -3.92 17.25
N MET A 140 12.40 -2.60 17.28
CA MET A 140 11.99 -1.66 16.23
C MET A 140 13.10 -1.40 15.20
N ALA A 141 14.29 -1.96 15.35
CA ALA A 141 15.39 -1.76 14.40
C ALA A 141 15.00 -2.15 12.96
N ALA A 142 14.31 -3.29 12.79
CA ALA A 142 13.82 -3.71 11.49
C ALA A 142 12.76 -2.77 10.89
N CYS A 143 11.98 -2.10 11.74
CA CYS A 143 10.95 -1.15 11.28
C CYS A 143 11.61 0.07 10.60
N VAL A 144 12.69 0.59 11.19
CA VAL A 144 13.46 1.74 10.68
C VAL A 144 14.03 1.44 9.29
N ALA A 145 14.50 0.22 9.06
CA ALA A 145 15.11 -0.17 7.78
C ALA A 145 14.16 0.03 6.58
N CYS A 146 12.86 -0.18 6.77
CA CYS A 146 11.87 -0.07 5.71
C CYS A 146 11.07 1.24 5.77
N HIS A 147 10.70 1.70 6.98
CA HIS A 147 9.85 2.88 7.16
C HIS A 147 10.65 4.19 7.32
N GLY A 148 11.99 4.13 7.26
CA GLY A 148 12.91 5.26 7.38
C GLY A 148 13.19 5.67 8.83
N ALA A 149 14.26 6.42 9.04
CA ALA A 149 14.77 6.77 10.37
C ALA A 149 13.74 7.51 11.25
N ASN A 150 12.93 8.39 10.64
CA ASN A 150 11.88 9.16 11.31
C ASN A 150 10.48 8.60 11.08
N PHE A 151 10.35 7.43 10.47
CA PHE A 151 9.05 6.81 10.11
C PHE A 151 8.14 7.63 9.20
N SER A 152 8.66 8.69 8.55
CA SER A 152 7.94 9.52 7.59
C SER A 152 8.55 9.52 6.19
N LYS A 153 9.77 8.96 6.04
CA LYS A 153 10.47 8.82 4.74
C LYS A 153 10.82 7.36 4.49
N PRO A 154 9.82 6.53 4.14
CA PRO A 154 10.06 5.12 3.85
C PRO A 154 11.00 4.96 2.65
N MET A 155 11.79 3.88 2.65
CA MET A 155 12.76 3.58 1.59
C MET A 155 12.11 3.23 0.25
N ASP A 156 10.88 2.74 0.28
CA ASP A 156 10.06 2.48 -0.91
C ASP A 156 8.76 3.29 -0.79
N PRO A 157 8.35 4.02 -1.85
CA PRO A 157 7.13 4.82 -1.83
C PRO A 157 5.83 3.99 -1.71
N ALA A 158 5.89 2.67 -1.88
CA ALA A 158 4.79 1.77 -1.59
C ALA A 158 4.68 1.40 -0.10
N TYR A 159 5.67 1.75 0.72
CA TYR A 159 5.60 1.57 2.16
C TYR A 159 4.95 2.77 2.84
N PRO A 160 4.20 2.56 3.93
CA PRO A 160 3.51 3.66 4.59
C PRO A 160 4.44 4.54 5.43
N LYS A 161 4.12 5.83 5.47
CA LYS A 161 4.54 6.73 6.53
C LYS A 161 3.78 6.37 7.81
N LEU A 162 4.45 6.39 8.94
CA LEU A 162 3.91 5.94 10.23
C LEU A 162 3.90 7.05 11.29
N ALA A 163 4.89 7.97 11.25
CA ALA A 163 5.00 9.05 12.24
C ALA A 163 3.74 9.91 12.27
N GLY A 164 3.26 10.21 13.47
CA GLY A 164 2.07 11.00 13.71
C GLY A 164 0.74 10.28 13.52
N GLN A 165 0.72 9.05 12.99
CA GLN A 165 -0.51 8.28 12.80
C GLN A 165 -1.15 7.91 14.13
N HIS A 166 -2.46 7.71 14.16
CA HIS A 166 -3.20 7.35 15.37
C HIS A 166 -2.70 6.05 16.02
N ALA A 167 -2.38 6.11 17.32
CA ALA A 167 -1.78 5.02 18.08
C ALA A 167 -2.66 3.75 18.10
N ASP A 168 -3.96 3.92 18.29
CA ASP A 168 -4.95 2.86 18.33
C ASP A 168 -5.08 2.15 16.96
N TYR A 169 -5.11 2.93 15.87
CA TYR A 169 -5.07 2.38 14.52
C TYR A 169 -3.77 1.60 14.23
N LEU A 170 -2.61 2.14 14.60
CA LEU A 170 -1.33 1.46 14.40
C LEU A 170 -1.29 0.12 15.13
N ALA A 171 -1.73 0.07 16.38
CA ALA A 171 -1.80 -1.16 17.16
C ALA A 171 -2.77 -2.18 16.53
N ALA A 172 -3.96 -1.74 16.09
CA ALA A 172 -4.92 -2.59 15.38
C ALA A 172 -4.35 -3.10 14.05
N ALA A 173 -3.67 -2.23 13.30
CA ALA A 173 -3.05 -2.58 12.03
C ALA A 173 -1.97 -3.66 12.17
N LEU A 174 -1.14 -3.59 13.22
CA LEU A 174 -0.10 -4.59 13.51
C LEU A 174 -0.73 -5.93 13.93
N ARG A 175 -1.76 -5.93 14.79
CA ARG A 175 -2.49 -7.15 15.15
C ARG A 175 -3.13 -7.84 13.96
N ALA A 176 -3.64 -7.06 13.00
CA ALA A 176 -4.33 -7.60 11.83
C ALA A 176 -3.44 -8.52 10.95
N TYR A 177 -2.13 -8.41 11.01
CA TYR A 177 -1.21 -9.33 10.31
C TYR A 177 -1.17 -10.74 10.92
N HIS A 178 -1.53 -10.89 12.18
CA HIS A 178 -1.64 -12.20 12.84
C HIS A 178 -3.01 -12.86 12.59
N THR A 179 -4.02 -12.06 12.25
CA THR A 179 -5.40 -12.55 12.15
C THR A 179 -5.61 -13.32 10.85
N ASP A 180 -5.88 -14.62 10.98
CA ASP A 180 -6.24 -15.50 9.88
C ASP A 180 -7.72 -15.93 9.99
N GLY A 181 -8.32 -16.27 8.84
CA GLY A 181 -9.68 -16.83 8.79
C GLY A 181 -10.81 -15.85 9.13
N ASN A 182 -10.54 -14.66 9.60
CA ASN A 182 -11.57 -13.67 9.91
C ASN A 182 -12.01 -12.95 8.62
N ALA A 183 -13.32 -12.80 8.40
CA ALA A 183 -13.89 -12.17 7.22
C ALA A 183 -13.68 -10.63 7.21
N ASN A 184 -13.63 -10.02 8.38
CA ASN A 184 -13.70 -8.58 8.57
C ASN A 184 -12.38 -7.93 8.98
N VAL A 185 -11.44 -8.71 9.54
CA VAL A 185 -10.13 -8.24 10.02
C VAL A 185 -9.04 -9.12 9.43
N GLY A 186 -7.95 -8.52 8.99
CA GLY A 186 -6.76 -9.24 8.51
C GLY A 186 -5.95 -8.45 7.50
N ARG A 187 -4.68 -8.77 7.42
CA ARG A 187 -3.73 -8.23 6.44
C ARG A 187 -2.79 -9.34 5.97
N ALA A 188 -2.71 -9.52 4.65
CA ALA A 188 -1.96 -10.63 4.04
C ALA A 188 -0.59 -10.21 3.49
N ASN A 189 -0.15 -8.94 3.65
CA ASN A 189 1.16 -8.53 3.17
C ASN A 189 2.28 -9.35 3.82
N ALA A 190 2.99 -10.15 3.02
CA ALA A 190 3.97 -11.11 3.49
C ALA A 190 5.18 -10.46 4.18
N THR A 191 5.66 -9.32 3.65
CA THR A 191 6.80 -8.59 4.22
C THR A 191 6.48 -8.14 5.65
N MET A 192 5.35 -7.45 5.85
CA MET A 192 4.95 -6.99 7.17
C MET A 192 4.57 -8.14 8.10
N ARG A 193 3.94 -9.19 7.56
CA ARG A 193 3.63 -10.40 8.33
C ARG A 193 4.90 -11.02 8.90
N GLY A 194 5.96 -11.15 8.11
CA GLY A 194 7.25 -11.68 8.55
C GLY A 194 7.93 -10.86 9.65
N GLN A 195 7.56 -9.57 9.84
CA GLN A 195 8.11 -8.73 10.90
C GLN A 195 7.33 -8.89 12.22
N VAL A 196 6.03 -9.17 12.15
CA VAL A 196 5.16 -9.13 13.34
C VAL A 196 4.61 -10.50 13.75
N VAL A 197 4.81 -11.53 12.93
CA VAL A 197 4.36 -12.90 13.19
C VAL A 197 5.53 -13.85 13.07
N GLN A 198 5.73 -14.65 14.10
CA GLN A 198 6.63 -15.82 14.06
C GLN A 198 5.82 -17.08 13.81
N GLU A 199 6.34 -17.94 12.97
CA GLU A 199 5.78 -19.27 12.73
C GLU A 199 6.77 -20.33 13.21
N ALA A 200 6.38 -21.10 14.21
CA ALA A 200 7.18 -22.19 14.77
C ALA A 200 6.27 -23.39 15.01
N ASN A 201 6.71 -24.58 14.56
CA ASN A 201 5.98 -25.84 14.74
C ASN A 201 4.52 -25.77 14.23
N GLY A 202 4.27 -25.08 13.12
CA GLY A 202 2.94 -24.90 12.55
C GLY A 202 2.02 -23.96 13.34
N GLN A 203 2.53 -23.32 14.40
CA GLN A 203 1.81 -22.34 15.19
C GLN A 203 2.29 -20.93 14.86
N LYS A 204 1.34 -20.02 14.70
CA LYS A 204 1.59 -18.59 14.47
C LYS A 204 1.45 -17.84 15.79
N LYS A 205 2.44 -17.05 16.11
CA LYS A 205 2.46 -16.20 17.31
C LYS A 205 2.87 -14.79 16.92
N LEU A 206 2.25 -13.78 17.54
CA LEU A 206 2.74 -12.41 17.45
C LEU A 206 4.16 -12.32 18.01
N THR A 207 5.05 -11.66 17.29
CA THR A 207 6.40 -11.32 17.75
C THR A 207 6.33 -10.38 18.95
N PHE A 208 5.27 -9.57 19.02
CA PHE A 208 5.03 -8.57 20.05
C PHE A 208 3.80 -8.91 20.90
N THR A 209 3.83 -8.60 22.15
CA THR A 209 2.65 -8.63 23.02
C THR A 209 1.70 -7.48 22.66
N ASN A 210 0.44 -7.59 23.04
CA ASN A 210 -0.52 -6.49 22.85
C ASN A 210 -0.12 -5.20 23.55
N ALA A 211 0.58 -5.28 24.68
CA ALA A 211 1.13 -4.12 25.39
C ALA A 211 2.22 -3.43 24.56
N GLU A 212 3.15 -4.20 24.00
CA GLU A 212 4.21 -3.68 23.13
C GLU A 212 3.62 -3.07 21.84
N LEU A 213 2.61 -3.69 21.22
CA LEU A 213 1.95 -3.10 20.05
C LEU A 213 1.30 -1.74 20.36
N LYS A 214 0.72 -1.60 21.56
CA LYS A 214 0.19 -0.31 22.01
C LYS A 214 1.32 0.70 22.27
N GLN A 215 2.43 0.28 22.87
CA GLN A 215 3.59 1.15 23.08
C GLN A 215 4.23 1.60 21.77
N ILE A 216 4.38 0.69 20.79
CA ILE A 216 4.86 1.01 19.43
C ILE A 216 3.91 2.03 18.78
N GLY A 217 2.60 1.78 18.84
CA GLY A 217 1.61 2.72 18.31
C GLY A 217 1.68 4.10 18.96
N ALA A 218 1.80 4.15 20.30
CA ALA A 218 1.92 5.40 21.05
C ALA A 218 3.21 6.16 20.73
N TYR A 219 4.32 5.44 20.61
CA TYR A 219 5.61 6.03 20.23
C TYR A 219 5.54 6.65 18.83
N LEU A 220 5.10 5.90 17.82
CA LEU A 220 4.98 6.38 16.45
C LEU A 220 4.01 7.55 16.32
N ALA A 221 2.90 7.53 17.06
CA ALA A 221 1.94 8.62 17.11
C ALA A 221 2.51 9.90 17.73
N SER A 222 3.52 9.79 18.60
CA SER A 222 4.17 10.93 19.25
C SER A 222 5.22 11.62 18.39
N LEU A 223 5.61 11.00 17.27
CA LEU A 223 6.61 11.56 16.35
C LEU A 223 5.97 12.62 15.44
N PRO A 224 6.67 13.72 15.15
CA PRO A 224 6.23 14.64 14.11
C PRO A 224 6.26 13.94 12.75
N GLY A 225 5.19 14.05 12.00
CA GLY A 225 5.01 13.39 10.71
C GLY A 225 4.26 14.25 9.70
N ASP A 226 4.15 13.75 8.48
CA ASP A 226 3.45 14.43 7.38
C ASP A 226 1.94 14.08 7.34
N LEU A 227 1.48 13.21 8.24
CA LEU A 227 0.12 12.72 8.21
C LEU A 227 -0.83 13.66 8.93
N HIS A 228 -1.95 13.97 8.28
CA HIS A 228 -2.94 14.91 8.79
C HIS A 228 -4.37 14.40 8.59
N VAL A 229 -5.28 14.87 9.45
CA VAL A 229 -6.70 14.94 9.12
C VAL A 229 -6.94 16.34 8.59
N VAL A 230 -7.29 16.46 7.32
CA VAL A 230 -7.59 17.74 6.69
C VAL A 230 -9.10 17.88 6.59
N PRO A 231 -9.73 18.69 7.45
CA PRO A 231 -11.16 18.94 7.36
C PRO A 231 -11.47 19.61 6.02
N GLN A 232 -12.45 19.06 5.31
CA GLN A 232 -12.92 19.71 4.10
C GLN A 232 -13.90 20.82 4.48
N PRO A 233 -13.82 21.99 3.81
CA PRO A 233 -14.90 22.96 3.94
C PRO A 233 -16.20 22.25 3.59
N ARG A 234 -17.19 22.43 4.42
CA ARG A 234 -18.48 21.74 4.32
C ARG A 234 -18.98 21.71 2.90
N LEU A 235 -19.36 20.51 2.45
CA LEU A 235 -20.34 20.40 1.40
C LEU A 235 -21.62 21.10 1.91
N ARG A 236 -21.76 22.37 1.59
CA ARG A 236 -22.96 23.14 1.84
C ARG A 236 -23.92 22.94 0.67
#